data_a5757073e0b68eb584f710f3479c6cae
#
_entry.id   a5757073e0b68eb584f710f3479c6cae
#
_cell.length_a   1.000
_cell.length_b   1.000
_cell.length_c   1.000
_cell.angle_alpha   90.00
_cell.angle_beta   90.00
_cell.angle_gamma   90.00
#
_symmetry.space_group_name_H-M   'P 1'
#
loop_
_entity.id
_entity.type
_entity.pdbx_description
1 polymer ?
#
loop_
_entity_poly.entity_id
_entity_poly.type
_entity_poly.pdbx_seq_one_letter_code
_entity_poly.pdbx_strand_id
1 'polypeptide(L)'
;ATGLNPMNKLYPYGTDLSKNPWFNATAPHSDNVYEDWNHDFVPTKTMFTRSLAYWLTEYKVDGFRMDLSHGLCGTKANTSVGNIKHYYEYGVKAVSPTAYMILEHWGGNMGSERPQLVNAGMMCWDNTTNAYYQTAMGWLKDGDDLSSANKDNYVTYCESHDEERAFFKAKQWGNGDLKTNEEARVARVPLNMAFLTLLNGPKMFYHFAELGFDYSKYQNAQGKWGKNDYGIASQLGADYDCKMQAKYRPEAWMKAGCRLDAFKKVGQTIQLRTRIMPEVFEGNPTASSLGSGKALRTIQWGSNVFVAGNFGVTGDQTVNVPSGTWYNYFKQEKQTATTIKLAPGEYVILTGKECKLPTITTDLEDLVFPGATEEVLPPYNVTIYNVNGQVVSFQNNVEQVNMGALKNGMYIIQLEKNGKTATQKVIR
;
A
#
# COMPACT_ATOMS: atom_id res chain seq x y z
N ALA A 1 15.51 -14.97 -3.02
CA ALA A 1 16.34 -15.19 -4.21
C ALA A 1 17.81 -15.18 -3.85
N THR A 2 18.54 -16.21 -4.20
CA THR A 2 19.93 -16.42 -3.79
C THR A 2 20.93 -16.36 -4.94
N GLY A 3 20.50 -16.15 -6.17
CA GLY A 3 21.33 -16.16 -7.35
C GLY A 3 22.53 -15.19 -7.34
N LEU A 4 22.46 -14.13 -6.53
CA LEU A 4 23.56 -13.19 -6.31
C LEU A 4 24.31 -13.45 -4.99
N ASN A 5 23.95 -14.49 -4.24
CA ASN A 5 24.54 -14.74 -2.92
C ASN A 5 25.88 -15.46 -3.08
N PRO A 6 27.00 -14.92 -2.59
CA PRO A 6 28.31 -15.56 -2.69
C PRO A 6 28.40 -16.86 -1.90
N MET A 7 27.47 -17.14 -0.98
CA MET A 7 27.47 -18.34 -0.15
C MET A 7 27.22 -19.61 -0.98
N ASN A 8 26.59 -19.53 -2.16
CA ASN A 8 26.38 -20.68 -3.03
C ASN A 8 27.66 -21.21 -3.66
N LYS A 9 28.75 -20.43 -3.61
CA LYS A 9 30.09 -20.79 -4.10
C LYS A 9 31.15 -20.79 -2.98
N LEU A 10 30.69 -20.84 -1.74
CA LEU A 10 31.58 -20.77 -0.58
C LEU A 10 32.53 -21.96 -0.54
N TYR A 11 33.83 -21.67 -0.49
CA TYR A 11 34.84 -22.70 -0.21
C TYR A 11 34.61 -23.32 1.19
N PRO A 12 34.74 -24.66 1.39
CA PRO A 12 35.20 -25.65 0.41
C PRO A 12 34.10 -26.31 -0.45
N TYR A 13 32.86 -25.83 -0.39
CA TYR A 13 31.70 -26.51 -0.97
C TYR A 13 31.59 -26.32 -2.50
N GLY A 14 32.18 -25.26 -3.05
CA GLY A 14 32.09 -24.94 -4.48
C GLY A 14 30.63 -24.69 -4.90
N THR A 15 30.26 -25.16 -6.09
CA THR A 15 28.91 -25.04 -6.65
C THR A 15 28.03 -26.28 -6.42
N ASP A 16 28.53 -27.29 -5.72
CA ASP A 16 27.81 -28.51 -5.40
C ASP A 16 26.93 -28.28 -4.16
N LEU A 17 25.66 -27.95 -4.38
CA LEU A 17 24.72 -27.65 -3.29
C LEU A 17 24.48 -28.86 -2.38
N SER A 18 24.69 -30.09 -2.84
CA SER A 18 24.54 -31.28 -2.01
C SER A 18 25.58 -31.38 -0.90
N LYS A 19 26.70 -30.66 -1.05
CA LYS A 19 27.80 -30.59 -0.07
C LYS A 19 27.77 -29.30 0.75
N ASN A 20 27.00 -28.30 0.33
CA ASN A 20 26.92 -27.00 0.98
C ASN A 20 25.77 -26.96 1.99
N PRO A 21 26.01 -26.98 3.30
CA PRO A 21 24.97 -27.06 4.32
C PRO A 21 24.10 -25.82 4.41
N TRP A 22 24.49 -24.69 3.78
CA TRP A 22 23.74 -23.46 3.72
C TRP A 22 22.50 -23.58 2.83
N PHE A 23 22.50 -24.52 1.88
CA PHE A 23 21.44 -24.69 0.89
C PHE A 23 20.88 -26.12 0.92
N ASN A 24 19.65 -26.26 0.47
CA ASN A 24 19.08 -27.53 0.12
C ASN A 24 19.53 -27.90 -1.30
N ALA A 25 19.93 -29.16 -1.53
CA ALA A 25 20.29 -29.65 -2.86
C ALA A 25 19.09 -29.56 -3.82
N THR A 26 17.89 -29.75 -3.28
CA THR A 26 16.62 -29.59 -3.96
C THR A 26 15.67 -28.87 -2.98
N ALA A 27 14.99 -27.83 -3.45
CA ALA A 27 14.00 -27.12 -2.63
C ALA A 27 12.90 -28.10 -2.18
N PRO A 28 12.53 -28.10 -0.88
CA PRO A 28 11.48 -28.98 -0.36
C PRO A 28 10.06 -28.46 -0.65
N HIS A 29 9.93 -27.37 -1.37
CA HIS A 29 8.67 -26.67 -1.70
C HIS A 29 8.64 -26.25 -3.16
N SER A 30 7.47 -25.79 -3.64
CA SER A 30 7.25 -25.38 -5.04
C SER A 30 7.79 -23.99 -5.39
N ASP A 31 8.04 -23.14 -4.39
CA ASP A 31 8.42 -21.73 -4.58
C ASP A 31 9.93 -21.59 -4.82
N ASN A 32 10.43 -22.35 -5.80
CA ASN A 32 11.85 -22.43 -6.07
C ASN A 32 12.28 -21.35 -7.06
N VAL A 33 12.99 -20.36 -6.52
CA VAL A 33 13.63 -19.27 -7.27
C VAL A 33 15.11 -19.25 -6.92
N TYR A 34 15.97 -19.75 -7.79
CA TYR A 34 17.39 -19.96 -7.56
C TYR A 34 17.68 -21.03 -6.49
N GLU A 35 18.85 -20.96 -5.85
CA GLU A 35 19.26 -21.87 -4.79
C GLU A 35 18.45 -21.63 -3.52
N ASP A 36 17.98 -22.73 -2.93
CA ASP A 36 17.13 -22.72 -1.77
C ASP A 36 17.94 -22.78 -0.46
N TRP A 37 17.73 -21.79 0.41
CA TRP A 37 18.38 -21.73 1.72
C TRP A 37 17.87 -22.80 2.67
N ASN A 38 18.80 -23.51 3.31
CA ASN A 38 18.46 -24.40 4.41
C ASN A 38 18.29 -23.61 5.70
N HIS A 39 17.06 -23.26 6.06
CA HIS A 39 16.74 -22.51 7.27
C HIS A 39 16.77 -23.35 8.57
N ASP A 40 17.02 -24.66 8.50
CA ASP A 40 17.31 -25.50 9.68
C ASP A 40 18.80 -25.49 10.03
N PHE A 41 19.68 -25.08 9.12
CA PHE A 41 21.10 -24.93 9.41
C PHE A 41 21.34 -23.75 10.35
N VAL A 42 21.92 -24.00 11.52
CA VAL A 42 22.08 -22.98 12.58
C VAL A 42 22.79 -21.71 12.09
N PRO A 43 23.87 -21.77 11.30
CA PRO A 43 24.50 -20.56 10.77
C PRO A 43 23.60 -19.74 9.85
N THR A 44 22.76 -20.38 9.00
CA THR A 44 21.76 -19.69 8.19
C THR A 44 20.77 -18.95 9.08
N LYS A 45 20.22 -19.65 10.05
CA LYS A 45 19.27 -19.09 11.02
C LYS A 45 19.86 -17.90 11.78
N THR A 46 21.09 -18.04 12.24
CA THR A 46 21.83 -16.97 12.94
C THR A 46 22.07 -15.76 12.02
N MET A 47 22.49 -15.98 10.79
CA MET A 47 22.74 -14.92 9.82
C MET A 47 21.45 -14.12 9.53
N PHE A 48 20.35 -14.78 9.25
CA PHE A 48 19.06 -14.11 9.01
C PHE A 48 18.58 -13.33 10.23
N THR A 49 18.63 -13.92 11.42
CA THR A 49 18.27 -13.25 12.67
C THR A 49 19.09 -11.99 12.90
N ARG A 50 20.42 -12.07 12.73
CA ARG A 50 21.32 -10.92 12.87
C ARG A 50 21.11 -9.86 11.80
N SER A 51 20.81 -10.25 10.57
CA SER A 51 20.52 -9.31 9.47
C SER A 51 19.27 -8.50 9.77
N LEU A 52 18.20 -9.12 10.24
CA LEU A 52 16.97 -8.41 10.63
C LEU A 52 17.25 -7.44 11.80
N ALA A 53 17.94 -7.90 12.83
CA ALA A 53 18.35 -7.06 13.97
C ALA A 53 19.18 -5.86 13.51
N TYR A 54 20.12 -6.07 12.59
CA TYR A 54 21.00 -5.02 12.06
C TYR A 54 20.21 -3.92 11.35
N TRP A 55 19.27 -4.27 10.48
CA TRP A 55 18.44 -3.29 9.80
C TRP A 55 17.57 -2.46 10.75
N LEU A 56 17.05 -3.09 11.81
CA LEU A 56 16.28 -2.39 12.85
C LEU A 56 17.16 -1.45 13.68
N THR A 57 18.38 -1.88 14.03
CA THR A 57 19.27 -1.10 14.92
C THR A 57 19.99 0.02 14.18
N GLU A 58 20.55 -0.27 13.00
CA GLU A 58 21.40 0.68 12.27
C GLU A 58 20.59 1.60 11.35
N TYR A 59 19.65 1.03 10.59
CA TYR A 59 18.86 1.79 9.62
C TYR A 59 17.50 2.26 10.14
N LYS A 60 17.12 1.85 11.37
CA LYS A 60 15.86 2.27 12.02
C LYS A 60 14.65 2.02 11.15
N VAL A 61 14.62 0.92 10.40
CA VAL A 61 13.44 0.51 9.66
C VAL A 61 12.32 0.10 10.62
N ASP A 62 11.06 0.29 10.23
CA ASP A 62 9.90 -0.01 11.09
C ASP A 62 9.44 -1.47 10.96
N GLY A 63 10.02 -2.24 10.06
CA GLY A 63 9.68 -3.65 9.86
C GLY A 63 10.14 -4.20 8.52
N PHE A 64 9.65 -5.38 8.19
CA PHE A 64 10.04 -6.15 7.01
C PHE A 64 8.84 -6.70 6.27
N ARG A 65 8.95 -6.79 4.96
CA ARG A 65 8.14 -7.67 4.12
C ARG A 65 9.02 -8.83 3.67
N MET A 66 8.61 -10.04 4.00
CA MET A 66 9.30 -11.27 3.63
C MET A 66 8.73 -11.82 2.34
N ASP A 67 9.58 -11.85 1.32
CA ASP A 67 9.29 -12.38 0.00
C ASP A 67 9.15 -13.90 0.03
N LEU A 68 8.13 -14.47 -0.64
CA LEU A 68 7.90 -15.90 -0.73
C LEU A 68 8.16 -16.64 0.59
N SER A 69 7.60 -16.15 1.70
CA SER A 69 7.97 -16.61 3.05
C SER A 69 7.66 -18.09 3.32
N HIS A 70 6.79 -18.73 2.53
CA HIS A 70 6.60 -20.18 2.59
C HIS A 70 7.90 -20.94 2.24
N GLY A 71 8.78 -20.35 1.43
CA GLY A 71 10.10 -20.88 1.10
C GLY A 71 11.15 -20.78 2.22
N LEU A 72 10.85 -20.19 3.37
CA LEU A 72 11.80 -20.15 4.52
C LEU A 72 11.84 -21.51 5.25
N CYS A 73 11.93 -22.57 4.48
CA CYS A 73 11.97 -23.96 4.96
C CYS A 73 13.40 -24.38 5.34
N GLY A 74 13.51 -25.39 6.21
CA GLY A 74 14.71 -26.18 6.36
C GLY A 74 14.76 -27.28 5.29
N THR A 75 15.05 -28.49 5.72
CA THR A 75 15.09 -29.67 4.82
C THR A 75 13.71 -30.24 4.49
N LYS A 76 12.65 -29.71 5.10
CA LYS A 76 11.25 -30.17 4.92
C LYS A 76 10.32 -28.99 4.69
N ALA A 77 9.35 -29.13 3.80
CA ALA A 77 8.40 -28.10 3.41
C ALA A 77 7.56 -27.54 4.58
N ASN A 78 7.29 -28.31 5.61
CA ASN A 78 6.45 -27.92 6.74
C ASN A 78 7.20 -27.19 7.87
N THR A 79 8.46 -26.81 7.66
CA THR A 79 9.28 -26.13 8.70
C THR A 79 9.24 -24.59 8.60
N SER A 80 8.66 -24.04 7.54
CA SER A 80 8.61 -22.60 7.29
C SER A 80 8.00 -21.80 8.45
N VAL A 81 6.85 -22.21 8.97
CA VAL A 81 6.15 -21.53 10.07
C VAL A 81 7.04 -21.43 11.32
N GLY A 82 7.75 -22.50 11.67
CA GLY A 82 8.67 -22.52 12.80
C GLY A 82 9.85 -21.56 12.61
N ASN A 83 10.43 -21.54 11.41
CA ASN A 83 11.56 -20.66 11.08
C ASN A 83 11.12 -19.20 11.03
N ILE A 84 9.97 -18.89 10.44
CA ILE A 84 9.42 -17.53 10.42
C ILE A 84 9.17 -17.01 11.84
N LYS A 85 8.55 -17.82 12.72
CA LYS A 85 8.33 -17.47 14.12
C LYS A 85 9.64 -17.22 14.85
N HIS A 86 10.67 -18.03 14.59
CA HIS A 86 12.01 -17.80 15.16
C HIS A 86 12.59 -16.44 14.73
N TYR A 87 12.53 -16.10 13.44
CA TYR A 87 13.01 -14.81 12.94
C TYR A 87 12.23 -13.63 13.52
N TYR A 88 10.92 -13.79 13.63
CA TYR A 88 10.07 -12.77 14.23
C TYR A 88 10.38 -12.54 15.70
N GLU A 89 10.52 -13.59 16.48
CA GLU A 89 10.80 -13.50 17.91
C GLU A 89 12.19 -12.95 18.18
N TYR A 90 13.23 -13.56 17.60
CA TYR A 90 14.61 -13.27 17.94
C TYR A 90 15.28 -12.21 17.07
N GLY A 91 14.82 -12.02 15.83
CA GLY A 91 15.38 -11.06 14.89
C GLY A 91 14.63 -9.74 14.85
N VAL A 92 13.35 -9.75 15.18
CA VAL A 92 12.48 -8.57 15.08
C VAL A 92 12.02 -8.10 16.44
N LYS A 93 11.21 -8.89 17.16
CA LYS A 93 10.57 -8.45 18.41
C LYS A 93 11.53 -8.27 19.58
N ALA A 94 12.57 -9.07 19.65
CA ALA A 94 13.62 -8.91 20.65
C ALA A 94 14.40 -7.59 20.51
N VAL A 95 14.41 -7.01 19.29
CA VAL A 95 15.13 -5.76 18.99
C VAL A 95 14.19 -4.56 19.00
N SER A 96 13.04 -4.69 18.38
CA SER A 96 12.01 -3.66 18.31
C SER A 96 10.61 -4.27 18.50
N PRO A 97 10.01 -4.15 19.70
CA PRO A 97 8.70 -4.74 19.99
C PRO A 97 7.56 -4.22 19.12
N THR A 98 7.70 -3.03 18.55
CA THR A 98 6.70 -2.40 17.68
C THR A 98 6.92 -2.67 16.19
N ALA A 99 8.06 -3.24 15.80
CA ALA A 99 8.38 -3.49 14.40
C ALA A 99 7.43 -4.51 13.77
N TYR A 100 7.11 -4.30 12.49
CA TYR A 100 6.21 -5.15 11.73
C TYR A 100 6.96 -6.28 11.04
N MET A 101 6.27 -7.42 10.85
CA MET A 101 6.67 -8.45 9.91
C MET A 101 5.46 -8.79 9.04
N ILE A 102 5.59 -8.50 7.75
CA ILE A 102 4.58 -8.74 6.72
C ILE A 102 5.08 -9.91 5.87
N LEU A 103 4.22 -10.88 5.65
CA LEU A 103 4.59 -12.13 4.99
C LEU A 103 3.86 -12.25 3.65
N GLU A 104 4.61 -12.40 2.60
CA GLU A 104 4.08 -12.97 1.37
C GLU A 104 4.11 -14.50 1.50
N HIS A 105 3.06 -15.04 2.07
CA HIS A 105 2.96 -16.46 2.41
C HIS A 105 1.96 -17.15 1.49
N TRP A 106 2.46 -17.59 0.34
CA TRP A 106 1.71 -18.31 -0.69
C TRP A 106 2.15 -19.77 -0.74
N GLY A 107 1.33 -20.62 -1.31
CA GLY A 107 1.64 -22.06 -1.45
C GLY A 107 1.40 -22.88 -0.18
N GLY A 108 1.79 -24.15 -0.22
CA GLY A 108 1.66 -25.08 0.90
C GLY A 108 0.25 -25.17 1.50
N ASN A 109 0.19 -25.22 2.81
CA ASN A 109 -1.05 -25.29 3.59
C ASN A 109 -1.50 -23.89 4.06
N MET A 110 -1.58 -22.89 3.17
CA MET A 110 -1.92 -21.49 3.52
C MET A 110 -3.08 -21.38 4.49
N GLY A 111 -4.13 -22.17 4.30
CA GLY A 111 -5.33 -22.14 5.15
C GLY A 111 -5.06 -22.43 6.62
N SER A 112 -4.03 -23.22 6.94
CA SER A 112 -3.65 -23.55 8.30
C SER A 112 -2.41 -22.80 8.79
N GLU A 113 -1.51 -22.41 7.90
CA GLU A 113 -0.23 -21.76 8.23
C GLU A 113 -0.40 -20.26 8.47
N ARG A 114 -1.11 -19.56 7.59
CA ARG A 114 -1.35 -18.10 7.73
C ARG A 114 -2.04 -17.74 9.05
N PRO A 115 -3.09 -18.43 9.52
CA PRO A 115 -3.65 -18.16 10.85
C PRO A 115 -2.65 -18.32 11.99
N GLN A 116 -1.72 -19.29 11.92
CA GLN A 116 -0.72 -19.48 12.96
C GLN A 116 0.31 -18.32 13.00
N LEU A 117 0.62 -17.75 11.83
CA LEU A 117 1.53 -16.60 11.69
C LEU A 117 0.85 -15.32 12.16
N VAL A 118 -0.40 -15.10 11.77
CA VAL A 118 -1.22 -13.97 12.19
C VAL A 118 -1.46 -13.99 13.70
N ASN A 119 -1.80 -15.15 14.28
CA ASN A 119 -1.99 -15.32 15.73
C ASN A 119 -0.67 -15.08 16.51
N ALA A 120 0.48 -15.21 15.88
CA ALA A 120 1.76 -14.86 16.48
C ALA A 120 2.08 -13.36 16.40
N GLY A 121 1.19 -12.53 15.84
CA GLY A 121 1.33 -11.08 15.75
C GLY A 121 1.96 -10.56 14.45
N MET A 122 2.12 -11.42 13.44
CA MET A 122 2.57 -11.03 12.11
C MET A 122 1.39 -10.66 11.22
N MET A 123 1.66 -10.06 10.07
CA MET A 123 0.67 -9.79 9.02
C MET A 123 0.96 -10.66 7.81
N CYS A 124 -0.08 -11.16 7.15
CA CYS A 124 0.06 -11.85 5.86
C CYS A 124 -0.56 -11.00 4.74
N TRP A 125 0.07 -10.98 3.58
CA TRP A 125 -0.57 -10.45 2.38
C TRP A 125 -1.81 -11.29 2.04
N ASP A 126 -2.86 -10.59 1.57
CA ASP A 126 -4.08 -11.21 1.07
C ASP A 126 -4.48 -10.55 -0.24
N ASN A 127 -4.29 -11.28 -1.34
CA ASN A 127 -4.54 -10.77 -2.66
C ASN A 127 -6.04 -10.59 -2.90
N THR A 128 -6.49 -9.34 -2.94
CA THR A 128 -7.89 -8.96 -3.21
C THR A 128 -8.06 -8.28 -4.57
N THR A 129 -7.02 -8.30 -5.40
CA THR A 129 -6.95 -7.54 -6.66
C THR A 129 -8.09 -7.84 -7.61
N ASN A 130 -8.54 -9.10 -7.73
CA ASN A 130 -9.61 -9.45 -8.67
C ASN A 130 -10.90 -8.70 -8.35
N ALA A 131 -11.31 -8.61 -7.08
CA ALA A 131 -12.51 -7.91 -6.68
C ALA A 131 -12.45 -6.41 -7.03
N TYR A 132 -11.29 -5.79 -6.79
CA TYR A 132 -11.06 -4.38 -7.13
C TYR A 132 -10.91 -4.14 -8.63
N TYR A 133 -10.40 -5.10 -9.40
CA TYR A 133 -10.42 -5.03 -10.85
C TYR A 133 -11.83 -5.01 -11.40
N GLN A 134 -12.68 -5.94 -10.94
CA GLN A 134 -14.06 -6.03 -11.39
C GLN A 134 -14.83 -4.75 -11.06
N THR A 135 -14.69 -4.23 -9.84
CA THR A 135 -15.33 -2.98 -9.43
C THR A 135 -14.78 -1.75 -10.16
N ALA A 136 -13.45 -1.68 -10.40
CA ALA A 136 -12.85 -0.61 -11.19
C ALA A 136 -13.32 -0.64 -12.65
N MET A 137 -13.41 -1.83 -13.25
CA MET A 137 -13.93 -2.02 -14.60
C MET A 137 -15.44 -1.89 -14.71
N GLY A 138 -16.19 -1.88 -13.60
CA GLY A 138 -17.65 -1.83 -13.59
C GLY A 138 -18.34 -3.14 -13.99
N TRP A 139 -17.66 -4.28 -13.83
CA TRP A 139 -18.22 -5.62 -14.02
C TRP A 139 -18.66 -6.18 -12.66
N LEU A 140 -19.98 -6.11 -12.39
CA LEU A 140 -20.57 -6.45 -11.11
C LEU A 140 -21.28 -7.81 -11.18
N LYS A 141 -20.60 -8.85 -11.58
CA LYS A 141 -21.23 -10.15 -11.77
C LYS A 141 -20.51 -11.27 -11.04
N ASP A 142 -19.24 -11.44 -11.33
CA ASP A 142 -18.44 -12.55 -10.78
C ASP A 142 -17.10 -12.04 -10.30
N GLY A 143 -16.72 -12.41 -9.06
CA GLY A 143 -15.43 -12.08 -8.49
C GLY A 143 -15.27 -10.62 -8.02
N ASP A 144 -16.37 -9.86 -7.91
CA ASP A 144 -16.41 -8.47 -7.48
C ASP A 144 -16.74 -8.30 -5.98
N ASP A 145 -16.71 -9.37 -5.19
CA ASP A 145 -16.97 -9.35 -3.76
C ASP A 145 -15.84 -8.67 -2.98
N LEU A 146 -16.14 -7.52 -2.36
CA LEU A 146 -15.19 -6.75 -1.57
C LEU A 146 -15.09 -7.21 -0.11
N SER A 147 -15.91 -8.16 0.34
CA SER A 147 -15.89 -8.64 1.73
C SER A 147 -14.57 -9.30 2.11
N SER A 148 -13.86 -9.87 1.14
CA SER A 148 -12.53 -10.46 1.33
C SER A 148 -11.48 -9.46 1.81
N ALA A 149 -11.68 -8.16 1.57
CA ALA A 149 -10.79 -7.11 2.05
C ALA A 149 -11.02 -6.70 3.52
N ASN A 150 -12.02 -7.27 4.19
CA ASN A 150 -12.35 -7.00 5.60
C ASN A 150 -11.74 -8.09 6.49
N LYS A 151 -10.42 -8.03 6.71
CA LYS A 151 -9.68 -9.05 7.47
C LYS A 151 -8.66 -8.41 8.39
N ASP A 152 -8.73 -8.77 9.67
CA ASP A 152 -7.74 -8.37 10.67
C ASP A 152 -6.38 -9.05 10.40
N ASN A 153 -5.30 -8.26 10.55
CA ASN A 153 -3.92 -8.71 10.34
C ASN A 153 -3.58 -9.30 8.95
N TYR A 154 -4.45 -9.07 7.96
CA TYR A 154 -4.17 -9.37 6.57
C TYR A 154 -4.04 -8.07 5.77
N VAL A 155 -2.88 -7.89 5.12
CA VAL A 155 -2.63 -6.74 4.25
C VAL A 155 -3.35 -6.97 2.94
N THR A 156 -4.47 -6.29 2.76
CA THR A 156 -5.29 -6.36 1.54
C THR A 156 -5.00 -5.19 0.61
N TYR A 157 -5.16 -5.37 -0.69
CA TYR A 157 -4.77 -4.39 -1.69
C TYR A 157 -5.54 -4.51 -3.00
N CYS A 158 -5.64 -3.39 -3.72
CA CYS A 158 -6.25 -3.33 -5.05
C CYS A 158 -5.31 -3.80 -6.17
N GLU A 159 -4.01 -3.58 -5.99
CA GLU A 159 -2.95 -3.89 -6.95
C GLU A 159 -1.60 -3.95 -6.23
N SER A 160 -0.63 -4.66 -6.81
CA SER A 160 0.73 -4.74 -6.30
C SER A 160 1.76 -4.65 -7.42
N HIS A 161 3.04 -4.87 -7.07
CA HIS A 161 4.12 -4.96 -8.06
C HIS A 161 4.01 -6.22 -8.95
N ASP A 162 3.27 -7.23 -8.53
CA ASP A 162 3.11 -8.49 -9.28
C ASP A 162 1.89 -8.50 -10.19
N GLU A 163 0.80 -7.84 -9.80
CA GLU A 163 -0.41 -7.79 -10.60
C GLU A 163 -0.46 -6.56 -11.52
N GLU A 164 -1.35 -6.60 -12.50
CA GLU A 164 -1.60 -5.48 -13.40
C GLU A 164 -2.33 -4.34 -12.67
N ARG A 165 -2.20 -3.13 -13.19
CA ARG A 165 -2.85 -1.94 -12.68
C ARG A 165 -4.36 -2.00 -12.87
N ALA A 166 -5.13 -1.74 -11.81
CA ALA A 166 -6.59 -1.80 -11.84
C ALA A 166 -7.19 -0.82 -12.87
N PHE A 167 -6.64 0.39 -12.94
CA PHE A 167 -7.16 1.41 -13.83
C PHE A 167 -6.66 1.30 -15.27
N PHE A 168 -5.54 0.61 -15.50
CA PHE A 168 -5.18 0.13 -16.84
C PHE A 168 -6.20 -0.92 -17.32
N LYS A 169 -6.58 -1.87 -16.47
CA LYS A 169 -7.64 -2.83 -16.82
C LYS A 169 -8.95 -2.14 -17.11
N ALA A 170 -9.35 -1.12 -16.33
CA ALA A 170 -10.57 -0.34 -16.60
C ALA A 170 -10.50 0.42 -17.94
N LYS A 171 -9.33 0.91 -18.32
CA LYS A 171 -9.09 1.54 -19.62
C LYS A 171 -9.19 0.55 -20.80
N GLN A 172 -8.71 -0.67 -20.60
CA GLN A 172 -8.70 -1.68 -21.67
C GLN A 172 -10.03 -2.44 -21.78
N TRP A 173 -10.59 -2.83 -20.65
CA TRP A 173 -11.74 -3.76 -20.57
C TRP A 173 -12.92 -3.24 -19.74
N GLY A 174 -12.93 -1.95 -19.43
CA GLY A 174 -14.00 -1.34 -18.66
C GLY A 174 -15.36 -1.45 -19.34
N ASN A 175 -16.41 -1.51 -18.54
CA ASN A 175 -17.80 -1.54 -19.00
C ASN A 175 -18.28 -0.12 -19.35
N GLY A 176 -19.02 0.02 -20.43
CA GLY A 176 -19.57 1.30 -20.89
C GLY A 176 -18.46 2.34 -21.12
N ASP A 177 -18.69 3.53 -20.61
CA ASP A 177 -17.82 4.70 -20.81
C ASP A 177 -16.45 4.59 -20.14
N LEU A 178 -16.25 3.64 -19.23
CA LEU A 178 -15.00 3.51 -18.49
C LEU A 178 -13.77 3.25 -19.38
N LYS A 179 -13.97 2.71 -20.57
CA LYS A 179 -12.88 2.51 -21.56
C LYS A 179 -12.39 3.82 -22.16
N THR A 180 -13.26 4.72 -22.48
CA THR A 180 -12.99 5.91 -23.30
C THR A 180 -13.06 7.22 -22.54
N ASN A 181 -13.87 7.27 -21.47
CA ASN A 181 -14.03 8.45 -20.63
C ASN A 181 -13.10 8.39 -19.42
N GLU A 182 -12.07 9.23 -19.42
CA GLU A 182 -11.09 9.29 -18.33
C GLU A 182 -11.74 9.75 -17.02
N GLU A 183 -12.61 10.76 -17.05
CA GLU A 183 -13.24 11.31 -15.85
C GLU A 183 -14.11 10.25 -15.16
N ALA A 184 -14.94 9.53 -15.93
CA ALA A 184 -15.76 8.44 -15.42
C ALA A 184 -14.91 7.31 -14.82
N ARG A 185 -13.78 6.99 -15.45
CA ARG A 185 -12.82 5.98 -14.96
C ARG A 185 -12.14 6.44 -13.71
N VAL A 186 -11.62 7.66 -13.66
CA VAL A 186 -10.87 8.21 -12.52
C VAL A 186 -11.79 8.49 -11.33
N ALA A 187 -13.06 8.82 -11.54
CA ALA A 187 -14.05 8.95 -10.45
C ALA A 187 -14.17 7.65 -9.61
N ARG A 188 -13.85 6.50 -10.20
CA ARG A 188 -13.88 5.22 -9.49
C ARG A 188 -12.64 4.97 -8.60
N VAL A 189 -11.58 5.77 -8.74
CA VAL A 189 -10.38 5.66 -7.90
C VAL A 189 -10.73 5.90 -6.44
N PRO A 190 -11.23 7.08 -6.04
CA PRO A 190 -11.55 7.32 -4.63
C PRO A 190 -12.70 6.45 -4.12
N LEU A 191 -13.64 6.03 -4.98
CA LEU A 191 -14.67 5.06 -4.62
C LEU A 191 -14.07 3.70 -4.21
N ASN A 192 -13.23 3.09 -5.06
CA ASN A 192 -12.58 1.80 -4.75
C ASN A 192 -11.66 1.93 -3.52
N MET A 193 -10.88 3.02 -3.45
CA MET A 193 -9.95 3.24 -2.35
C MET A 193 -10.67 3.51 -1.02
N ALA A 194 -11.85 4.14 -1.02
CA ALA A 194 -12.66 4.29 0.19
C ALA A 194 -13.12 2.92 0.72
N PHE A 195 -13.58 2.04 -0.18
CA PHE A 195 -14.00 0.69 0.16
C PHE A 195 -12.84 -0.29 0.44
N LEU A 196 -11.60 0.09 0.16
CA LEU A 196 -10.42 -0.60 0.68
C LEU A 196 -10.03 -0.02 2.03
N THR A 197 -9.84 1.31 2.09
CA THR A 197 -9.29 2.01 3.27
C THR A 197 -10.16 1.84 4.50
N LEU A 198 -11.50 1.91 4.35
CA LEU A 198 -12.43 1.95 5.48
C LEU A 198 -12.96 0.57 5.90
N LEU A 199 -12.34 -0.52 5.43
CA LEU A 199 -12.52 -1.88 5.92
C LEU A 199 -11.45 -2.23 6.97
N ASN A 200 -11.73 -3.23 7.81
CA ASN A 200 -10.81 -3.70 8.85
C ASN A 200 -9.46 -4.21 8.28
N GLY A 201 -8.44 -4.20 9.11
CA GLY A 201 -7.11 -4.72 8.84
C GLY A 201 -6.20 -3.75 8.07
N PRO A 202 -4.90 -4.07 7.99
CA PRO A 202 -3.89 -3.28 7.28
C PRO A 202 -4.15 -3.26 5.77
N LYS A 203 -3.76 -2.16 5.13
CA LYS A 203 -3.95 -1.94 3.70
C LYS A 203 -2.65 -1.58 3.02
N MET A 204 -2.47 -2.06 1.80
CA MET A 204 -1.37 -1.64 0.95
C MET A 204 -1.90 -0.88 -0.25
N PHE A 205 -1.29 0.28 -0.52
CA PHE A 205 -1.48 1.04 -1.75
C PHE A 205 -0.21 0.91 -2.59
N TYR A 206 -0.36 0.34 -3.79
CA TYR A 206 0.74 0.35 -4.73
C TYR A 206 0.87 1.75 -5.32
N HIS A 207 2.10 2.26 -5.47
CA HIS A 207 2.34 3.66 -5.78
C HIS A 207 1.62 4.12 -7.06
N PHE A 208 1.06 5.33 -7.00
CA PHE A 208 0.22 5.99 -8.00
C PHE A 208 -1.16 5.35 -8.23
N ALA A 209 -1.55 4.34 -7.44
CA ALA A 209 -2.91 3.81 -7.47
C ALA A 209 -3.95 4.88 -7.13
N GLU A 210 -3.59 5.78 -6.22
CA GLU A 210 -4.39 6.94 -5.78
C GLU A 210 -4.64 7.97 -6.89
N LEU A 211 -3.86 7.94 -7.96
CA LEU A 211 -4.04 8.75 -9.18
C LEU A 211 -4.76 7.98 -10.30
N GLY A 212 -5.10 6.71 -10.07
CA GLY A 212 -5.63 5.84 -11.11
C GLY A 212 -4.61 5.59 -12.21
N PHE A 213 -3.39 5.17 -11.84
CA PHE A 213 -2.32 4.90 -12.79
C PHE A 213 -2.77 3.85 -13.82
N ASP A 214 -2.83 4.25 -15.10
CA ASP A 214 -3.45 3.50 -16.18
C ASP A 214 -2.50 3.12 -17.34
N TYR A 215 -1.20 3.03 -17.02
CA TYR A 215 -0.23 2.38 -17.88
C TYR A 215 0.00 0.94 -17.42
N SER A 216 0.14 0.02 -18.38
CA SER A 216 0.41 -1.38 -18.05
C SER A 216 1.82 -1.56 -17.51
N LYS A 217 1.97 -2.44 -16.56
CA LYS A 217 3.29 -2.94 -16.16
C LYS A 217 3.82 -4.05 -17.08
N TYR A 218 2.99 -4.55 -18.02
CA TYR A 218 3.33 -5.60 -18.99
C TYR A 218 3.40 -5.11 -20.42
N GLN A 219 3.27 -3.80 -20.66
CA GLN A 219 3.49 -3.18 -21.96
C GLN A 219 4.72 -2.26 -21.89
N ASN A 220 5.50 -2.25 -22.97
CA ASN A 220 6.55 -1.25 -23.14
C ASN A 220 5.97 0.11 -23.57
N ALA A 221 6.82 1.13 -23.74
CA ALA A 221 6.43 2.47 -24.15
C ALA A 221 5.69 2.51 -25.51
N GLN A 222 5.89 1.50 -26.36
CA GLN A 222 5.21 1.35 -27.65
C GLN A 222 3.90 0.54 -27.55
N GLY A 223 3.47 0.19 -26.33
CA GLY A 223 2.26 -0.61 -26.12
C GLY A 223 2.38 -2.08 -26.47
N LYS A 224 3.59 -2.60 -26.71
CA LYS A 224 3.81 -4.01 -27.01
C LYS A 224 3.74 -4.84 -25.73
N TRP A 225 2.89 -5.88 -25.75
CA TRP A 225 2.70 -6.78 -24.61
C TRP A 225 3.88 -7.69 -24.36
N GLY A 226 4.25 -7.80 -23.07
CA GLY A 226 5.09 -8.86 -22.54
C GLY A 226 4.25 -9.93 -21.84
N LYS A 227 4.74 -11.17 -21.75
CA LYS A 227 3.95 -12.27 -21.14
C LYS A 227 4.02 -12.30 -19.61
N ASN A 228 5.14 -12.03 -19.05
CA ASN A 228 5.38 -11.89 -17.62
C ASN A 228 6.81 -11.40 -17.37
N ASP A 229 7.16 -11.24 -16.12
CA ASP A 229 8.39 -10.67 -15.65
C ASP A 229 9.68 -11.42 -16.00
N TYR A 230 9.59 -12.68 -16.33
CA TYR A 230 10.75 -13.58 -16.30
C TYR A 230 11.24 -14.09 -17.67
N GLY A 231 10.48 -13.89 -18.71
CA GLY A 231 10.84 -14.53 -19.98
C GLY A 231 10.94 -13.63 -21.20
N ILE A 232 10.52 -12.37 -21.10
CA ILE A 232 10.27 -11.55 -22.28
C ILE A 232 11.17 -10.34 -22.38
N ALA A 233 11.80 -9.88 -21.29
CA ALA A 233 12.77 -8.80 -21.33
C ALA A 233 13.85 -9.07 -22.39
N SER A 234 14.33 -10.30 -22.49
CA SER A 234 15.29 -10.73 -23.50
C SER A 234 14.74 -10.75 -24.94
N GLN A 235 13.42 -10.90 -25.11
CA GLN A 235 12.77 -10.95 -26.43
C GLN A 235 12.34 -9.57 -26.93
N LEU A 236 12.16 -8.60 -26.03
CA LEU A 236 11.73 -7.24 -26.35
C LEU A 236 12.87 -6.22 -26.38
N GLY A 237 14.08 -6.63 -26.05
CA GLY A 237 15.26 -5.79 -26.03
C GLY A 237 15.35 -4.86 -24.81
N ALA A 238 16.30 -3.93 -24.84
CA ALA A 238 16.60 -3.02 -23.73
C ALA A 238 15.45 -2.05 -23.39
N ASP A 239 14.51 -1.84 -24.31
CA ASP A 239 13.35 -0.96 -24.12
C ASP A 239 12.21 -1.61 -23.36
N TYR A 240 12.34 -2.90 -23.03
CA TYR A 240 11.33 -3.64 -22.28
C TYR A 240 11.55 -3.48 -20.77
N ASP A 241 10.94 -2.49 -20.20
CA ASP A 241 10.88 -2.33 -18.75
C ASP A 241 9.48 -1.89 -18.31
N CYS A 242 8.52 -2.75 -18.53
CA CYS A 242 7.12 -2.47 -18.17
C CYS A 242 6.96 -2.26 -16.66
N LYS A 243 7.65 -3.03 -15.83
CA LYS A 243 7.65 -2.85 -14.38
C LYS A 243 8.14 -1.47 -13.95
N MET A 244 8.99 -0.87 -14.75
CA MET A 244 9.62 0.40 -14.44
C MET A 244 8.77 1.61 -14.86
N GLN A 245 7.72 1.43 -15.66
CA GLN A 245 6.83 2.54 -16.05
C GLN A 245 6.12 3.14 -14.83
N ALA A 246 5.91 2.39 -13.78
CA ALA A 246 5.39 2.89 -12.53
C ALA A 246 6.37 3.78 -11.74
N LYS A 247 7.65 3.91 -12.14
CA LYS A 247 8.61 4.82 -11.51
C LYS A 247 8.21 6.28 -11.65
N TYR A 248 7.53 6.62 -12.73
CA TYR A 248 7.30 7.99 -13.11
C TYR A 248 5.81 8.31 -13.01
N ARG A 249 5.50 9.20 -12.11
CA ARG A 249 4.22 9.88 -12.08
C ARG A 249 4.20 10.93 -13.19
N PRO A 250 3.23 10.91 -14.10
CA PRO A 250 3.09 12.01 -15.05
C PRO A 250 2.83 13.33 -14.30
N GLU A 251 3.73 14.30 -14.45
CA GLU A 251 3.63 15.59 -13.75
C GLU A 251 2.29 16.31 -14.02
N ALA A 252 1.78 16.20 -15.25
CA ALA A 252 0.50 16.77 -15.62
C ALA A 252 -0.67 16.32 -14.74
N TRP A 253 -0.62 15.10 -14.20
CA TRP A 253 -1.68 14.57 -13.32
C TRP A 253 -1.77 15.27 -11.97
N MET A 254 -0.73 15.98 -11.57
CA MET A 254 -0.65 16.67 -10.29
C MET A 254 -0.92 18.18 -10.39
N LYS A 255 -1.15 18.71 -11.60
CA LYS A 255 -1.37 20.16 -11.77
C LYS A 255 -2.83 20.56 -11.59
N ALA A 256 -3.74 19.85 -12.19
CA ALA A 256 -5.18 20.06 -12.09
C ALA A 256 -5.96 18.89 -12.70
N GLY A 257 -7.27 18.82 -12.45
CA GLY A 257 -8.19 17.87 -13.07
C GLY A 257 -8.52 16.66 -12.20
N CYS A 258 -9.25 15.72 -12.81
CA CYS A 258 -9.89 14.60 -12.08
C CYS A 258 -8.90 13.72 -11.31
N ARG A 259 -7.67 13.55 -11.78
CA ARG A 259 -6.65 12.72 -11.09
C ARG A 259 -6.13 13.36 -9.82
N LEU A 260 -5.88 14.68 -9.84
CA LEU A 260 -5.51 15.41 -8.63
C LEU A 260 -6.65 15.42 -7.61
N ASP A 261 -7.90 15.56 -8.06
CA ASP A 261 -9.06 15.49 -7.20
C ASP A 261 -9.22 14.09 -6.59
N ALA A 262 -8.98 13.04 -7.36
CA ALA A 262 -8.96 11.66 -6.86
C ALA A 262 -7.88 11.47 -5.80
N PHE A 263 -6.66 11.91 -6.06
CA PHE A 263 -5.54 11.88 -5.12
C PHE A 263 -5.89 12.56 -3.78
N LYS A 264 -6.45 13.77 -3.85
CA LYS A 264 -6.87 14.51 -2.65
C LYS A 264 -7.93 13.74 -1.85
N LYS A 265 -8.97 13.23 -2.51
CA LYS A 265 -10.03 12.45 -1.85
C LYS A 265 -9.51 11.15 -1.23
N VAL A 266 -8.59 10.46 -1.89
CA VAL A 266 -7.94 9.25 -1.34
C VAL A 266 -7.12 9.63 -0.11
N GLY A 267 -6.28 10.65 -0.19
CA GLY A 267 -5.49 11.14 0.94
C GLY A 267 -6.35 11.57 2.14
N GLN A 268 -7.45 12.29 1.88
CA GLN A 268 -8.42 12.68 2.91
C GLN A 268 -9.09 11.45 3.56
N THR A 269 -9.43 10.45 2.77
CA THR A 269 -9.99 9.18 3.29
C THR A 269 -8.99 8.41 4.15
N ILE A 270 -7.73 8.36 3.75
CA ILE A 270 -6.66 7.76 4.55
C ILE A 270 -6.49 8.52 5.87
N GLN A 271 -6.49 9.85 5.85
CA GLN A 271 -6.37 10.65 7.07
C GLN A 271 -7.59 10.52 7.99
N LEU A 272 -8.80 10.34 7.44
CA LEU A 272 -9.97 10.04 8.26
C LEU A 272 -9.74 8.79 9.12
N ARG A 273 -9.23 7.72 8.51
CA ARG A 273 -8.94 6.47 9.20
C ARG A 273 -7.76 6.56 10.16
N THR A 274 -6.66 7.20 9.75
CA THR A 274 -5.38 7.06 10.45
C THR A 274 -5.10 8.17 11.46
N ARG A 275 -5.81 9.30 11.37
CA ARG A 275 -5.54 10.50 12.20
C ARG A 275 -6.77 11.10 12.83
N ILE A 276 -7.90 11.17 12.11
CA ILE A 276 -9.09 11.91 12.56
C ILE A 276 -9.96 11.04 13.48
N MET A 277 -10.16 9.78 13.10
CA MET A 277 -11.02 8.84 13.83
C MET A 277 -10.38 7.43 13.90
N PRO A 278 -9.08 7.28 14.24
CA PRO A 278 -8.41 5.97 14.18
C PRO A 278 -9.10 4.91 15.06
N GLU A 279 -9.63 5.31 16.20
CA GLU A 279 -10.33 4.47 17.17
C GLU A 279 -11.61 3.81 16.63
N VAL A 280 -12.21 4.41 15.59
CA VAL A 280 -13.44 3.88 14.97
C VAL A 280 -13.16 2.62 14.16
N PHE A 281 -11.98 2.53 13.58
CA PHE A 281 -11.63 1.47 12.63
C PHE A 281 -10.89 0.29 13.26
N GLU A 282 -10.95 0.18 14.57
CA GLU A 282 -10.50 -1.00 15.31
C GLU A 282 -11.59 -2.09 15.29
N GLY A 283 -11.23 -3.30 14.88
CA GLY A 283 -12.16 -4.42 14.75
C GLY A 283 -12.94 -4.43 13.44
N ASN A 284 -14.22 -4.81 13.49
CA ASN A 284 -15.05 -4.97 12.29
C ASN A 284 -16.15 -3.93 12.19
N PRO A 285 -16.55 -3.52 10.96
CA PRO A 285 -17.72 -2.69 10.77
C PRO A 285 -18.98 -3.38 11.35
N THR A 286 -19.89 -2.59 11.91
CA THR A 286 -21.14 -3.10 12.52
C THR A 286 -22.12 -3.62 11.49
N ALA A 287 -22.05 -3.10 10.26
CA ALA A 287 -22.81 -3.58 9.12
C ALA A 287 -22.05 -3.31 7.82
N SER A 288 -22.22 -4.19 6.85
CA SER A 288 -21.70 -3.99 5.51
C SER A 288 -22.52 -4.71 4.45
N SER A 289 -22.51 -4.18 3.24
CA SER A 289 -23.10 -4.80 2.04
C SER A 289 -22.07 -4.75 0.92
N LEU A 290 -21.22 -5.77 0.83
CA LEU A 290 -20.02 -5.81 -0.01
C LEU A 290 -20.04 -6.91 -1.09
N GLY A 291 -21.02 -7.82 -1.01
CA GLY A 291 -21.11 -9.02 -1.82
C GLY A 291 -21.21 -8.75 -3.32
N SER A 292 -20.89 -9.78 -4.08
CA SER A 292 -20.90 -9.78 -5.55
C SER A 292 -22.24 -9.38 -6.17
N GLY A 293 -22.20 -8.77 -7.35
CA GLY A 293 -23.38 -8.40 -8.14
C GLY A 293 -24.12 -7.13 -7.68
N LYS A 294 -23.64 -6.45 -6.63
CA LYS A 294 -24.32 -5.27 -6.08
C LYS A 294 -23.72 -3.98 -6.62
N ALA A 295 -24.56 -3.16 -7.24
CA ALA A 295 -24.18 -1.80 -7.62
C ALA A 295 -24.05 -0.89 -6.39
N LEU A 296 -25.04 -0.89 -5.50
CA LEU A 296 -24.96 -0.17 -4.24
C LEU A 296 -24.24 -1.00 -3.18
N ARG A 297 -23.16 -0.46 -2.65
CA ARG A 297 -22.43 -1.06 -1.53
C ARG A 297 -22.34 -0.10 -0.36
N THR A 298 -22.27 -0.66 0.85
CA THR A 298 -22.21 0.13 2.09
C THR A 298 -21.27 -0.48 3.11
N ILE A 299 -20.70 0.39 3.96
CA ILE A 299 -19.95 0.04 5.17
C ILE A 299 -20.46 0.94 6.30
N GLN A 300 -20.69 0.38 7.47
CA GLN A 300 -21.12 1.14 8.65
C GLN A 300 -20.30 0.78 9.88
N TRP A 301 -19.78 1.79 10.55
CA TRP A 301 -19.07 1.70 11.81
C TRP A 301 -19.88 2.37 12.93
N GLY A 302 -20.90 1.64 13.41
CA GLY A 302 -21.82 2.15 14.41
C GLY A 302 -22.50 3.45 14.00
N SER A 303 -22.49 4.41 14.89
CA SER A 303 -22.93 5.79 14.64
C SER A 303 -21.79 6.74 14.24
N ASN A 304 -20.59 6.21 13.99
CA ASN A 304 -19.40 7.03 13.76
C ASN A 304 -19.09 7.28 12.29
N VAL A 305 -19.15 6.24 11.44
CA VAL A 305 -18.87 6.36 10.00
C VAL A 305 -19.84 5.51 9.20
N PHE A 306 -20.39 6.10 8.15
CA PHE A 306 -21.18 5.41 7.14
C PHE A 306 -20.66 5.74 5.75
N VAL A 307 -20.46 4.71 4.93
CA VAL A 307 -19.99 4.84 3.56
C VAL A 307 -20.98 4.18 2.65
N ALA A 308 -21.34 4.84 1.57
CA ALA A 308 -22.14 4.24 0.50
C ALA A 308 -21.56 4.62 -0.86
N GLY A 309 -21.57 3.68 -1.81
CA GLY A 309 -21.01 3.89 -3.14
C GLY A 309 -21.77 3.15 -4.22
N ASN A 310 -21.93 3.79 -5.38
CA ASN A 310 -22.53 3.20 -6.56
C ASN A 310 -21.42 2.67 -7.51
N PHE A 311 -21.21 1.38 -7.50
CA PHE A 311 -20.27 0.67 -8.37
C PHE A 311 -20.85 0.34 -9.76
N GLY A 312 -22.12 0.65 -10.00
CA GLY A 312 -22.75 0.51 -11.31
C GLY A 312 -22.12 1.42 -12.36
N VAL A 313 -22.37 1.12 -13.64
CA VAL A 313 -21.98 1.97 -14.78
C VAL A 313 -23.18 2.68 -15.39
N THR A 314 -24.38 2.27 -15.01
CA THR A 314 -25.65 2.87 -15.42
C THR A 314 -26.61 2.92 -14.24
N GLY A 315 -27.50 3.92 -14.24
CA GLY A 315 -28.57 4.05 -13.25
C GLY A 315 -28.09 4.54 -11.88
N ASP A 316 -28.84 5.47 -11.34
CA ASP A 316 -28.62 5.99 -10.01
C ASP A 316 -29.01 4.96 -8.94
N GLN A 317 -28.32 4.96 -7.83
CA GLN A 317 -28.65 4.17 -6.64
C GLN A 317 -29.09 5.10 -5.51
N THR A 318 -30.16 4.72 -4.81
CA THR A 318 -30.63 5.45 -3.63
C THR A 318 -30.28 4.65 -2.38
N VAL A 319 -29.59 5.27 -1.43
CA VAL A 319 -29.26 4.68 -0.15
C VAL A 319 -29.99 5.40 0.98
N ASN A 320 -30.53 4.64 1.95
CA ASN A 320 -31.08 5.18 3.19
C ASN A 320 -29.91 5.57 4.10
N VAL A 321 -29.96 6.79 4.64
CA VAL A 321 -29.04 7.25 5.67
C VAL A 321 -29.42 6.58 7.00
N PRO A 322 -28.52 5.93 7.72
CA PRO A 322 -28.81 5.35 9.01
C PRO A 322 -29.36 6.41 9.98
N SER A 323 -30.18 5.98 10.95
CA SER A 323 -30.67 6.88 12.00
C SER A 323 -29.53 7.50 12.80
N GLY A 324 -29.68 8.78 13.20
CA GLY A 324 -28.67 9.52 13.95
C GLY A 324 -28.33 10.87 13.33
N THR A 325 -27.32 11.52 13.88
CA THR A 325 -26.78 12.75 13.33
C THR A 325 -25.58 12.43 12.47
N TRP A 326 -25.60 12.94 11.24
CA TRP A 326 -24.55 12.69 10.27
C TRP A 326 -24.07 13.99 9.62
N TYR A 327 -22.79 14.01 9.23
CA TYR A 327 -22.14 15.08 8.49
C TYR A 327 -21.50 14.51 7.24
N ASN A 328 -21.71 15.17 6.09
CA ASN A 328 -21.04 14.79 4.85
C ASN A 328 -19.57 15.20 4.93
N TYR A 329 -18.68 14.21 4.96
CA TYR A 329 -17.26 14.43 5.19
C TYR A 329 -16.61 15.35 4.14
N PHE A 330 -16.92 15.14 2.86
CA PHE A 330 -16.32 15.94 1.79
C PHE A 330 -17.00 17.29 1.59
N LYS A 331 -18.30 17.38 1.82
CA LYS A 331 -19.06 18.63 1.66
C LYS A 331 -18.97 19.54 2.89
N GLN A 332 -18.50 19.01 4.02
CA GLN A 332 -18.39 19.74 5.28
C GLN A 332 -19.74 20.33 5.74
N GLU A 333 -20.82 19.59 5.55
CA GLU A 333 -22.18 20.03 5.89
C GLU A 333 -22.95 18.94 6.64
N LYS A 334 -23.90 19.33 7.46
CA LYS A 334 -24.79 18.41 8.15
C LYS A 334 -25.70 17.71 7.15
N GLN A 335 -25.76 16.39 7.21
CA GLN A 335 -26.65 15.57 6.39
C GLN A 335 -28.05 15.61 6.99
N THR A 336 -29.01 16.23 6.28
CA THR A 336 -30.39 16.36 6.74
C THR A 336 -31.36 15.43 6.00
N ALA A 337 -31.05 15.07 4.77
CA ALA A 337 -31.86 14.13 4.01
C ALA A 337 -31.71 12.72 4.53
N THR A 338 -32.82 11.98 4.61
CA THR A 338 -32.86 10.57 5.03
C THR A 338 -32.45 9.58 3.93
N THR A 339 -32.33 10.05 2.70
CA THR A 339 -31.85 9.29 1.57
C THR A 339 -30.82 10.09 0.78
N ILE A 340 -29.90 9.39 0.13
CA ILE A 340 -28.90 9.98 -0.76
C ILE A 340 -28.97 9.24 -2.09
N LYS A 341 -29.03 10.01 -3.18
CA LYS A 341 -28.97 9.51 -4.55
C LYS A 341 -27.54 9.59 -5.05
N LEU A 342 -27.01 8.48 -5.54
CA LEU A 342 -25.62 8.34 -6.03
C LEU A 342 -25.67 7.95 -7.51
N ALA A 343 -25.11 8.78 -8.36
CA ALA A 343 -24.87 8.45 -9.76
C ALA A 343 -23.79 7.36 -9.92
N PRO A 344 -23.66 6.70 -11.08
CA PRO A 344 -22.59 5.76 -11.35
C PRO A 344 -21.20 6.31 -11.02
N GLY A 345 -20.43 5.59 -10.21
CA GLY A 345 -19.09 6.01 -9.74
C GLY A 345 -19.11 6.97 -8.56
N GLU A 346 -20.26 7.47 -8.11
CA GLU A 346 -20.35 8.34 -6.94
C GLU A 346 -20.35 7.55 -5.61
N TYR A 347 -19.88 8.21 -4.59
CA TYR A 347 -19.88 7.69 -3.22
C TYR A 347 -20.00 8.82 -2.20
N VAL A 348 -20.38 8.47 -0.99
CA VAL A 348 -20.48 9.37 0.15
C VAL A 348 -19.79 8.74 1.37
N ILE A 349 -19.12 9.57 2.14
CA ILE A 349 -18.68 9.25 3.50
C ILE A 349 -19.41 10.19 4.44
N LEU A 350 -20.14 9.62 5.39
CA LEU A 350 -20.80 10.35 6.47
C LEU A 350 -20.08 10.05 7.78
N THR A 351 -19.88 11.07 8.60
CA THR A 351 -19.29 10.98 9.94
C THR A 351 -20.32 11.38 11.00
N GLY A 352 -20.32 10.67 12.13
CA GLY A 352 -21.26 10.94 13.24
C GLY A 352 -20.96 12.22 14.02
N LYS A 353 -19.79 12.82 13.78
CA LYS A 353 -19.39 14.13 14.29
C LYS A 353 -18.84 14.97 13.14
N GLU A 354 -18.90 16.28 13.29
CA GLU A 354 -18.23 17.20 12.36
C GLU A 354 -16.72 16.94 12.37
N CYS A 355 -16.13 16.76 11.21
CA CYS A 355 -14.70 16.52 11.03
C CYS A 355 -14.15 17.53 10.03
N LYS A 356 -13.14 18.28 10.39
CA LYS A 356 -12.47 19.19 9.46
C LYS A 356 -11.79 18.37 8.34
N LEU A 357 -12.06 18.72 7.10
CA LEU A 357 -11.44 18.09 5.95
C LEU A 357 -9.96 18.48 5.88
N PRO A 358 -9.03 17.50 5.92
CA PRO A 358 -7.60 17.82 5.87
C PRO A 358 -7.18 18.35 4.50
N THR A 359 -6.27 19.29 4.50
CA THR A 359 -5.59 19.71 3.28
C THR A 359 -4.62 18.62 2.86
N ILE A 360 -4.71 18.20 1.61
CA ILE A 360 -3.75 17.29 0.98
C ILE A 360 -2.84 18.11 0.09
N THR A 361 -1.60 18.25 0.51
CA THR A 361 -0.59 19.02 -0.20
C THR A 361 0.01 18.21 -1.33
N THR A 362 0.25 18.84 -2.46
CA THR A 362 0.80 18.20 -3.67
C THR A 362 2.18 18.74 -4.01
N ASP A 363 2.56 19.87 -3.43
CA ASP A 363 3.85 20.52 -3.57
C ASP A 363 4.58 20.59 -2.23
N LEU A 364 5.92 20.62 -2.31
CA LEU A 364 6.78 20.82 -1.14
C LEU A 364 6.57 22.18 -0.47
N GLU A 365 6.08 23.16 -1.23
CA GLU A 365 5.77 24.50 -0.75
C GLU A 365 4.55 24.55 0.19
N ASP A 366 3.66 23.57 0.05
CA ASP A 366 2.43 23.44 0.87
C ASP A 366 2.58 22.49 2.07
N LEU A 367 3.79 22.00 2.35
CA LEU A 367 3.99 21.07 3.46
C LEU A 367 3.72 21.72 4.83
N VAL A 368 2.53 21.45 5.35
CA VAL A 368 2.29 21.55 6.79
C VAL A 368 2.84 20.28 7.42
N PHE A 369 3.91 20.39 8.20
CA PHE A 369 4.58 19.24 8.80
C PHE A 369 3.63 18.47 9.73
N PRO A 370 3.48 17.14 9.54
CA PRO A 370 2.76 16.31 10.48
C PRO A 370 3.42 16.42 11.87
N GLY A 371 2.67 16.91 12.85
CA GLY A 371 3.20 17.15 14.19
C GLY A 371 3.71 18.58 14.44
N ALA A 372 3.72 19.46 13.43
CA ALA A 372 3.76 20.89 13.71
C ALA A 372 2.46 21.25 14.42
N THR A 373 2.54 21.45 15.71
CA THR A 373 1.48 22.11 16.46
C THR A 373 1.35 23.56 15.96
N GLU A 374 0.26 24.24 16.23
CA GLU A 374 0.09 25.67 15.91
C GLU A 374 1.28 26.57 16.35
N GLU A 375 2.17 26.00 17.15
CA GLU A 375 3.35 26.67 17.71
C GLU A 375 4.57 26.70 16.76
N VAL A 376 4.52 26.03 15.60
CA VAL A 376 5.58 26.08 14.55
C VAL A 376 4.98 26.57 13.24
N LEU A 377 4.19 27.65 13.30
CA LEU A 377 3.70 28.36 12.12
C LEU A 377 4.76 29.35 11.61
N PRO A 378 4.79 29.64 10.31
CA PRO A 378 5.75 30.61 9.77
C PRO A 378 5.60 32.00 10.44
N PRO A 379 6.63 32.84 10.40
CA PRO A 379 7.95 32.54 9.84
C PRO A 379 8.81 31.64 10.75
N TYR A 380 9.66 30.81 10.16
CA TYR A 380 10.55 29.89 10.87
C TYR A 380 11.95 29.82 10.23
N ASN A 381 12.93 29.32 10.97
CA ASN A 381 14.24 28.97 10.43
C ASN A 381 14.18 27.56 9.83
N VAL A 382 14.81 27.37 8.69
CA VAL A 382 14.82 26.10 7.97
C VAL A 382 16.24 25.63 7.80
N THR A 383 16.53 24.39 8.25
CA THR A 383 17.77 23.70 7.93
C THR A 383 17.46 22.47 7.05
N ILE A 384 18.09 22.36 5.91
CA ILE A 384 17.92 21.24 5.00
C ILE A 384 19.19 20.41 4.98
N TYR A 385 19.05 19.12 5.27
CA TYR A 385 20.13 18.15 5.29
C TYR A 385 19.98 17.20 4.08
N ASN A 386 21.11 16.76 3.51
CA ASN A 386 21.13 15.63 2.59
C ASN A 386 21.02 14.29 3.38
N VAL A 387 20.96 13.18 2.65
CA VAL A 387 20.87 11.83 3.24
C VAL A 387 22.07 11.45 4.11
N ASN A 388 23.19 12.14 3.98
CA ASN A 388 24.40 11.93 4.78
C ASN A 388 24.42 12.82 6.04
N GLY A 389 23.34 13.56 6.33
CA GLY A 389 23.25 14.46 7.47
C GLY A 389 23.99 15.80 7.31
N GLN A 390 24.51 16.11 6.13
CA GLN A 390 25.19 17.37 5.86
C GLN A 390 24.17 18.47 5.55
N VAL A 391 24.34 19.65 6.14
CA VAL A 391 23.53 20.82 5.81
C VAL A 391 23.80 21.26 4.38
N VAL A 392 22.77 21.31 3.56
CA VAL A 392 22.83 21.75 2.17
C VAL A 392 22.12 23.09 1.91
N SER A 393 21.29 23.51 2.84
CA SER A 393 20.64 24.83 2.84
C SER A 393 20.27 25.26 4.24
N PHE A 394 20.40 26.54 4.51
CA PHE A 394 19.86 27.19 5.70
C PHE A 394 19.09 28.45 5.25
N GLN A 395 17.86 28.60 5.76
CA GLN A 395 16.98 29.72 5.45
C GLN A 395 16.48 30.31 6.75
N ASN A 396 16.62 31.61 6.92
CA ASN A 396 16.30 32.27 8.17
C ASN A 396 15.01 33.07 8.05
N ASN A 397 14.11 32.91 9.00
CA ASN A 397 12.87 33.70 9.16
C ASN A 397 12.02 33.72 7.87
N VAL A 398 11.77 32.53 7.30
CA VAL A 398 11.02 32.39 6.04
C VAL A 398 9.58 31.94 6.27
N GLU A 399 8.69 32.44 5.42
CA GLU A 399 7.28 32.03 5.39
C GLU A 399 7.09 30.68 4.69
N GLN A 400 8.00 30.35 3.76
CA GLN A 400 7.95 29.11 2.95
C GLN A 400 9.35 28.55 2.76
N VAL A 401 9.43 27.19 2.72
CA VAL A 401 10.69 26.48 2.49
C VAL A 401 11.07 26.55 1.01
N ASN A 402 12.21 27.13 0.70
CA ASN A 402 12.71 27.18 -0.67
C ASN A 402 13.69 26.05 -0.95
N MET A 403 13.32 25.16 -1.85
CA MET A 403 14.17 24.06 -2.33
C MET A 403 14.66 24.24 -3.79
N GLY A 404 14.38 25.39 -4.40
CA GLY A 404 14.63 25.64 -5.82
C GLY A 404 16.06 25.41 -6.29
N ALA A 405 17.05 25.67 -5.44
CA ALA A 405 18.48 25.48 -5.74
C ALA A 405 19.02 24.05 -5.52
N LEU A 406 18.22 23.15 -4.91
CA LEU A 406 18.67 21.78 -4.61
C LEU A 406 18.51 20.87 -5.84
N LYS A 407 19.33 19.85 -5.96
CA LYS A 407 19.20 18.80 -6.98
C LYS A 407 18.06 17.84 -6.61
N ASN A 408 17.57 17.07 -7.58
CA ASN A 408 16.65 15.98 -7.30
C ASN A 408 17.29 14.98 -6.34
N GLY A 409 16.59 14.64 -5.26
CA GLY A 409 17.13 13.76 -4.24
C GLY A 409 16.28 13.77 -2.95
N MET A 410 16.73 12.99 -1.98
CA MET A 410 16.09 12.89 -0.68
C MET A 410 16.77 13.85 0.31
N TYR A 411 15.96 14.57 1.08
CA TYR A 411 16.40 15.55 2.07
C TYR A 411 15.64 15.38 3.37
N ILE A 412 16.24 15.85 4.46
CA ILE A 412 15.61 16.03 5.76
C ILE A 412 15.49 17.53 5.97
N ILE A 413 14.28 18.02 6.15
CA ILE A 413 14.01 19.43 6.46
C ILE A 413 13.69 19.55 7.95
N GLN A 414 14.41 20.42 8.62
CA GLN A 414 14.16 20.79 10.00
C GLN A 414 13.68 22.24 10.05
N LEU A 415 12.52 22.46 10.64
CA LEU A 415 11.99 23.78 10.97
C LEU A 415 12.25 24.09 12.43
N GLU A 416 12.60 25.33 12.71
CA GLU A 416 12.81 25.82 14.07
C GLU A 416 12.11 27.17 14.27
N LYS A 417 11.39 27.28 15.38
CA LYS A 417 10.81 28.55 15.87
C LYS A 417 10.72 28.54 17.39
N ASN A 418 11.24 29.59 18.02
CA ASN A 418 11.17 29.77 19.47
C ASN A 418 11.66 28.57 20.29
N GLY A 419 12.75 27.91 19.80
CA GLY A 419 13.35 26.75 20.46
C GLY A 419 12.57 25.45 20.26
N LYS A 420 11.48 25.45 19.49
CA LYS A 420 10.77 24.24 19.07
C LYS A 420 11.19 23.85 17.68
N THR A 421 11.32 22.54 17.44
CA THR A 421 11.74 22.01 16.14
C THR A 421 10.73 21.00 15.62
N ALA A 422 10.52 21.00 14.31
CA ALA A 422 9.82 19.96 13.57
C ALA A 422 10.71 19.45 12.45
N THR A 423 10.71 18.14 12.18
CA THR A 423 11.58 17.53 11.17
C THR A 423 10.78 16.64 10.24
N GLN A 424 11.05 16.75 8.95
CA GLN A 424 10.42 15.91 7.93
C GLN A 424 11.40 15.47 6.86
N LYS A 425 11.23 14.23 6.40
CA LYS A 425 11.92 13.68 5.23
C LYS A 425 11.15 14.03 3.96
N VAL A 426 11.85 14.55 2.97
CA VAL A 426 11.30 15.07 1.73
C VAL A 426 12.09 14.53 0.53
N ILE A 427 11.41 14.25 -0.57
CA ILE A 427 12.03 13.91 -1.86
C ILE A 427 11.71 15.05 -2.84
N ARG A 428 12.77 15.64 -3.42
CA ARG A 428 12.65 16.63 -4.47
C ARG A 428 12.80 15.98 -5.83
#